data_bee0caa5239c895a8fcdd0a336b3dde2
#
_entry.id   bee0caa5239c895a8fcdd0a336b3dde2
#
_cell.length_a   1.000
_cell.length_b   1.000
_cell.length_c   1.000
_cell.angle_alpha   90.00
_cell.angle_beta   90.00
_cell.angle_gamma   90.00
#
_symmetry.space_group_name_H-M   'P 1'
#
loop_
_entity.id
_entity.type
_entity.pdbx_description
1 polymer ?
#
loop_
_entity_poly.entity_id
_entity_poly.type
_entity_poly.pdbx_seq_one_letter_code
_entity_poly.pdbx_strand_id
1 'polypeptide(L)'
;FGNKPIWNYAAEAQIQLPWNVKGSMSYYILPSGNWEIYRITKPIQEFSMSFHREFMDKKLKIGLHAFDLFNTNEVNALVSSTNLQTQFYEKRDSRHFRISLTYNFGNLKLERENTEIQTEKVKSGGGLVK
;
A
#
# COMPACT_ATOMS: atom_id res chain seq x y z
N PHE A 1 -5.30 15.15 -29.35
CA PHE A 1 -5.24 14.01 -28.39
C PHE A 1 -6.63 13.74 -27.83
N GLY A 2 -7.20 12.59 -28.21
CA GLY A 2 -8.47 12.14 -27.67
C GLY A 2 -8.34 11.87 -26.17
N ASN A 3 -9.10 12.56 -25.38
CA ASN A 3 -9.19 12.38 -23.93
C ASN A 3 -9.88 11.03 -23.63
N LYS A 4 -9.15 9.93 -23.76
CA LYS A 4 -9.66 8.64 -23.34
C LYS A 4 -9.40 8.49 -21.83
N PRO A 5 -10.42 8.21 -21.03
CA PRO A 5 -10.21 7.99 -19.61
C PRO A 5 -9.26 6.81 -19.39
N ILE A 6 -8.26 7.01 -18.57
CA ILE A 6 -7.36 5.94 -18.11
C ILE A 6 -7.98 5.32 -16.86
N TRP A 7 -8.26 4.04 -16.93
CA TRP A 7 -8.76 3.27 -15.81
C TRP A 7 -7.60 2.54 -15.15
N ASN A 8 -7.39 2.78 -13.88
CA ASN A 8 -6.47 1.98 -13.08
C ASN A 8 -7.26 0.90 -12.35
N TYR A 9 -6.67 -0.27 -12.27
CA TYR A 9 -7.25 -1.40 -11.55
C TYR A 9 -6.33 -1.77 -10.40
N ALA A 10 -6.93 -1.94 -9.23
CA ALA A 10 -6.25 -2.45 -8.05
C ALA A 10 -7.08 -3.58 -7.46
N ALA A 11 -6.43 -4.65 -7.13
CA ALA A 11 -7.04 -5.78 -6.43
C ALA A 11 -6.21 -6.10 -5.19
N GLU A 12 -6.90 -6.32 -4.07
CA GLU A 12 -6.29 -6.72 -2.82
C GLU A 12 -7.01 -7.94 -2.29
N ALA A 13 -6.26 -8.94 -1.88
CA ALA A 13 -6.77 -10.16 -1.28
C ALA A 13 -6.06 -10.42 0.04
N GLN A 14 -6.84 -10.78 1.06
CA GLN A 14 -6.32 -11.24 2.34
C GLN A 14 -6.61 -12.72 2.50
N ILE A 15 -5.60 -13.46 2.90
CA ILE A 15 -5.68 -14.90 3.12
C ILE A 15 -5.22 -15.22 4.53
N GLN A 16 -5.92 -16.15 5.14
CA GLN A 16 -5.51 -16.73 6.41
C GLN A 16 -4.98 -18.13 6.17
N LEU A 17 -3.71 -18.30 6.50
CA LEU A 17 -3.02 -19.58 6.40
C LEU A 17 -3.06 -20.32 7.74
N PRO A 18 -2.83 -21.65 7.75
CA PRO A 18 -2.64 -22.38 8.99
C PRO A 18 -1.47 -21.81 9.80
N TRP A 19 -1.40 -22.16 11.07
CA TRP A 19 -0.40 -21.65 12.05
C TRP A 19 -0.51 -20.15 12.36
N ASN A 20 -1.69 -19.55 12.28
CA ASN A 20 -1.93 -18.14 12.53
C ASN A 20 -1.08 -17.19 11.64
N VAL A 21 -0.78 -17.60 10.43
CA VAL A 21 -0.15 -16.75 9.43
C VAL A 21 -1.22 -16.03 8.64
N LYS A 22 -1.15 -14.72 8.62
CA LYS A 22 -1.99 -13.88 7.77
C LYS A 22 -1.19 -13.42 6.56
N GLY A 23 -1.74 -13.61 5.38
CA GLY A 23 -1.15 -13.16 4.13
C GLY A 23 -2.00 -12.07 3.48
N SER A 24 -1.37 -11.15 2.79
CA SER A 24 -2.04 -10.21 1.91
C SER A 24 -1.34 -10.18 0.56
N MET A 25 -2.11 -10.06 -0.49
CA MET A 25 -1.62 -9.89 -1.86
C MET A 25 -2.26 -8.66 -2.43
N SER A 26 -1.49 -7.84 -3.10
CA SER A 26 -1.97 -6.68 -3.83
C SER A 26 -1.47 -6.71 -5.27
N TYR A 27 -2.35 -6.41 -6.19
CA TYR A 27 -2.04 -6.26 -7.61
C TYR A 27 -2.55 -4.93 -8.10
N TYR A 28 -1.69 -4.19 -8.76
CA TYR A 28 -2.02 -2.92 -9.36
C TYR A 28 -1.62 -2.92 -10.82
N ILE A 29 -2.49 -2.42 -11.67
CA ILE A 29 -2.24 -2.23 -13.09
C ILE A 29 -2.75 -0.85 -13.54
N LEU A 30 -1.87 -0.10 -14.18
CA LEU A 30 -2.19 1.10 -14.93
C LEU A 30 -1.99 0.78 -16.42
N PRO A 31 -3.07 0.62 -17.20
CA PRO A 31 -2.95 0.32 -18.61
C PRO A 31 -2.26 1.43 -19.39
N SER A 32 -1.73 1.09 -20.55
CA SER A 32 -1.22 2.07 -21.51
C SER A 32 -2.34 3.03 -21.94
N GLY A 33 -2.03 4.31 -22.07
CA GLY A 33 -3.01 5.31 -22.47
C GLY A 33 -2.43 6.72 -22.50
N ASN A 34 -3.29 7.68 -22.83
CA ASN A 34 -2.91 9.08 -22.89
C ASN A 34 -3.35 9.78 -21.59
N TRP A 35 -2.41 10.41 -20.92
CA TRP A 35 -2.68 11.24 -19.76
C TRP A 35 -2.10 12.63 -19.96
N GLU A 36 -2.97 13.60 -20.22
CA GLU A 36 -2.60 14.98 -20.53
C GLU A 36 -1.58 15.04 -21.69
N ILE A 37 -0.36 15.49 -21.40
CA ILE A 37 0.75 15.54 -22.36
C ILE A 37 1.58 14.26 -22.42
N TYR A 38 1.29 13.29 -21.52
CA TYR A 38 2.00 12.04 -21.43
C TYR A 38 1.25 10.90 -22.12
N ARG A 39 1.96 10.13 -22.88
CA ARG A 39 1.46 8.86 -23.42
C ARG A 39 2.22 7.71 -22.77
N ILE A 40 1.52 6.94 -21.96
CA ILE A 40 2.08 5.74 -21.35
C ILE A 40 2.04 4.62 -22.39
N THR A 41 3.21 4.16 -22.82
CA THR A 41 3.34 3.20 -23.91
C THR A 41 3.25 1.75 -23.46
N LYS A 42 3.63 1.49 -22.19
CA LYS A 42 3.52 0.15 -21.59
C LYS A 42 2.70 0.23 -20.30
N PRO A 43 1.86 -0.78 -20.02
CA PRO A 43 1.15 -0.82 -18.76
C PRO A 43 2.14 -0.92 -17.58
N ILE A 44 1.87 -0.17 -16.53
CA ILE A 44 2.60 -0.25 -15.27
C ILE A 44 1.89 -1.28 -14.41
N GLN A 45 2.62 -2.30 -13.98
CA GLN A 45 2.09 -3.39 -13.16
C GLN A 45 2.94 -3.55 -11.91
N GLU A 46 2.29 -3.79 -10.79
CA GLU A 46 2.95 -4.08 -9.54
C GLU A 46 2.21 -5.20 -8.82
N PHE A 47 2.93 -6.23 -8.44
CA PHE A 47 2.42 -7.31 -7.62
C PHE A 47 3.25 -7.43 -6.35
N SER A 48 2.59 -7.27 -5.21
CA SER A 48 3.21 -7.32 -3.90
C SER A 48 2.49 -8.32 -3.00
N MET A 49 3.22 -8.96 -2.12
CA MET A 49 2.65 -9.84 -1.12
C MET A 49 3.34 -9.68 0.22
N SER A 50 2.58 -9.92 1.27
CA SER A 50 3.10 -9.89 2.63
C SER A 50 2.53 -11.03 3.46
N PHE A 51 3.33 -11.52 4.35
CA PHE A 51 2.95 -12.51 5.34
C PHE A 51 3.36 -12.02 6.71
N HIS A 52 2.49 -12.20 7.69
CA HIS A 52 2.84 -11.91 9.06
C HIS A 52 2.26 -12.94 10.02
N ARG A 53 2.97 -13.14 11.09
CA ARG A 53 2.55 -14.02 12.18
C ARG A 53 2.75 -13.33 13.52
N GLU A 54 1.76 -13.48 14.37
CA GLU A 54 1.80 -12.99 15.74
C GLU A 54 2.16 -14.13 16.71
N PHE A 55 3.00 -13.83 17.67
CA PHE A 55 3.47 -14.74 18.71
C PHE A 55 3.29 -14.10 20.09
N MET A 56 3.33 -14.91 21.14
CA MET A 56 3.30 -14.44 22.53
C MET A 56 2.08 -13.56 22.85
N ASP A 57 0.87 -14.03 22.51
CA ASP A 57 -0.39 -13.28 22.69
C ASP A 57 -0.37 -11.89 22.04
N LYS A 58 0.08 -11.82 20.79
CA LYS A 58 0.18 -10.60 19.98
C LYS A 58 1.27 -9.60 20.45
N LYS A 59 2.14 -10.00 21.34
CA LYS A 59 3.27 -9.16 21.75
C LYS A 59 4.38 -9.10 20.72
N LEU A 60 4.64 -10.19 20.02
CA LEU A 60 5.65 -10.27 18.97
C LEU A 60 4.97 -10.48 17.62
N LYS A 61 5.26 -9.62 16.67
CA LYS A 61 4.81 -9.73 15.28
C LYS A 61 6.01 -9.80 14.35
N ILE A 62 6.06 -10.84 13.55
CA ILE A 62 7.07 -11.01 12.49
C ILE A 62 6.35 -10.87 11.16
N GLY A 63 6.88 -10.02 10.29
CA GLY A 63 6.36 -9.81 8.96
C GLY A 63 7.41 -10.00 7.89
N LEU A 64 7.00 -10.62 6.78
CA LEU A 64 7.76 -10.74 5.55
C LEU A 64 6.99 -10.00 4.46
N HIS A 65 7.64 -9.08 3.77
CA HIS A 65 7.04 -8.30 2.70
C HIS A 65 7.89 -8.43 1.44
N ALA A 66 7.24 -8.71 0.34
CA ALA A 66 7.85 -8.73 -0.97
C ALA A 66 7.11 -7.72 -1.86
N PHE A 67 7.83 -6.74 -2.35
CA PHE A 67 7.31 -5.68 -3.20
C PHE A 67 7.76 -5.89 -4.64
N ASP A 68 6.85 -5.67 -5.57
CA ASP A 68 7.06 -5.81 -6.99
C ASP A 68 7.81 -7.11 -7.38
N LEU A 69 7.19 -8.24 -7.05
CA LEU A 69 7.79 -9.58 -7.23
C LEU A 69 8.25 -9.84 -8.66
N PHE A 70 7.52 -9.34 -9.65
CA PHE A 70 7.84 -9.55 -11.06
C PHE A 70 8.76 -8.47 -11.63
N ASN A 71 9.12 -7.45 -10.84
CA ASN A 71 9.97 -6.33 -11.26
C ASN A 71 9.43 -5.64 -12.53
N THR A 72 8.13 -5.41 -12.55
CA THR A 72 7.38 -4.87 -13.71
C THR A 72 6.99 -3.40 -13.55
N ASN A 73 7.35 -2.77 -12.43
CA ASN A 73 7.10 -1.36 -12.19
C ASN A 73 8.11 -0.51 -12.97
N GLU A 74 7.83 -0.29 -14.25
CA GLU A 74 8.62 0.58 -15.11
C GLU A 74 7.71 1.59 -15.80
N VAL A 75 8.18 2.81 -15.93
CA VAL A 75 7.46 3.90 -16.58
C VAL A 75 8.08 4.16 -17.95
N ASN A 76 7.29 3.91 -19.01
CA ASN A 76 7.61 4.29 -20.36
C ASN A 76 6.58 5.33 -20.82
N ALA A 77 7.00 6.55 -20.97
CA ALA A 77 6.13 7.65 -21.37
C ALA A 77 6.71 8.43 -22.54
N LEU A 78 5.85 8.78 -23.49
CA LEU A 78 6.15 9.73 -24.54
C LEU A 78 5.53 11.07 -24.16
N VAL A 79 6.36 12.11 -24.15
CA VAL A 79 5.92 13.49 -23.98
C VAL A 79 5.90 14.15 -25.34
N SER A 80 4.73 14.58 -25.76
CA SER A 80 4.54 15.30 -27.02
C SER A 80 4.15 16.75 -26.75
N SER A 81 4.99 17.65 -27.14
CA SER A 81 4.69 19.10 -27.19
C SER A 81 4.69 19.55 -28.65
N THR A 82 4.19 20.73 -28.92
CA THR A 82 3.95 21.26 -30.27
C THR A 82 5.14 21.13 -31.23
N ASN A 83 6.37 21.14 -30.73
CA ASN A 83 7.60 21.04 -31.51
C ASN A 83 8.63 20.07 -30.94
N LEU A 84 8.30 19.28 -29.92
CA LEU A 84 9.25 18.38 -29.28
C LEU A 84 8.57 17.08 -28.86
N GLN A 85 9.13 15.99 -29.32
CA GLN A 85 8.79 14.64 -28.81
C GLN A 85 9.95 14.12 -27.99
N THR A 86 9.69 13.86 -26.70
CA THR A 86 10.68 13.30 -25.79
C THR A 86 10.19 11.96 -25.26
N GLN A 87 11.02 10.96 -25.36
CA GLN A 87 10.75 9.68 -24.74
C GLN A 87 11.35 9.65 -23.35
N PHE A 88 10.51 9.38 -22.36
CA PHE A 88 10.91 9.23 -20.97
C PHE A 88 10.83 7.76 -20.57
N TYR A 89 11.93 7.24 -20.08
CA TYR A 89 12.00 5.89 -19.53
C TYR A 89 12.55 5.96 -18.13
N GLU A 90 11.80 5.47 -17.16
CA GLU A 90 12.24 5.33 -15.79
C GLU A 90 11.96 3.91 -15.32
N LYS A 91 13.01 3.20 -14.96
CA LYS A 91 12.92 1.93 -14.26
C LYS A 91 13.45 2.13 -12.86
N ARG A 92 12.54 2.06 -11.90
CA ARG A 92 12.92 2.05 -10.48
C ARG A 92 13.25 0.63 -10.07
N ASP A 93 14.24 0.50 -9.22
CA ASP A 93 14.51 -0.76 -8.54
C ASP A 93 13.45 -0.95 -7.44
N SER A 94 12.26 -1.36 -7.86
CA SER A 94 11.08 -1.48 -7.02
C SER A 94 11.01 -2.83 -6.32
N ARG A 95 11.67 -3.85 -6.86
CA ARG A 95 11.68 -5.18 -6.26
C ARG A 95 12.56 -5.19 -5.01
N HIS A 96 11.91 -5.29 -3.87
CA HIS A 96 12.62 -5.41 -2.61
C HIS A 96 11.88 -6.31 -1.63
N PHE A 97 12.65 -6.87 -0.72
CA PHE A 97 12.15 -7.70 0.36
C PHE A 97 12.40 -7.00 1.69
N ARG A 98 11.41 -7.03 2.56
CA ARG A 98 11.51 -6.45 3.88
C ARG A 98 11.11 -7.48 4.93
N ILE A 99 11.93 -7.60 5.96
CA ILE A 99 11.58 -8.32 7.17
C ILE A 99 11.28 -7.30 8.25
N SER A 100 10.12 -7.41 8.87
CA SER A 100 9.73 -6.55 9.98
C SER A 100 9.60 -7.37 11.26
N LEU A 101 10.12 -6.83 12.34
CA LEU A 101 10.00 -7.39 13.68
C LEU A 101 9.43 -6.30 14.58
N THR A 102 8.24 -6.55 15.12
CA THR A 102 7.59 -5.62 16.05
C THR A 102 7.37 -6.32 17.38
N TYR A 103 7.88 -5.72 18.44
CA TYR A 103 7.67 -6.20 19.80
C TYR A 103 6.96 -5.13 20.62
N ASN A 104 5.80 -5.47 21.17
CA ASN A 104 5.02 -4.56 22.00
C ASN A 104 5.37 -4.79 23.46
N PHE A 105 6.04 -3.79 24.05
CA PHE A 105 6.30 -3.73 25.49
C PHE A 105 5.07 -3.15 26.18
N GLY A 106 4.55 -3.83 27.17
CA GLY A 106 3.44 -3.33 27.97
C GLY A 106 2.19 -4.20 27.89
N ASN A 107 1.18 -3.78 28.66
CA ASN A 107 -0.06 -4.50 28.78
C ASN A 107 -1.11 -3.86 27.86
N LEU A 108 -1.52 -4.58 26.82
CA LEU A 108 -2.54 -4.13 25.87
C LEU A 108 -3.89 -3.78 26.53
N LYS A 109 -4.17 -4.33 27.72
CA LYS A 109 -5.35 -3.99 28.51
C LYS A 109 -5.30 -2.55 29.03
N LEU A 110 -4.13 -2.09 29.44
CA LEU A 110 -3.94 -0.72 29.94
C LEU A 110 -4.11 0.33 28.82
N GLU A 111 -3.69 0.03 27.61
CA GLU A 111 -3.89 0.94 26.46
C GLU A 111 -5.37 1.10 26.11
N ARG A 112 -6.14 0.03 26.12
CA ARG A 112 -7.59 0.10 25.89
C ARG A 112 -8.29 0.90 26.98
N GLU A 113 -7.96 0.65 28.23
CA GLU A 113 -8.53 1.35 29.38
C GLU A 113 -8.23 2.85 29.34
N ASN A 114 -7.00 3.23 29.01
CA ASN A 114 -6.62 4.64 28.83
C ASN A 114 -7.36 5.32 27.68
N THR A 115 -7.58 4.61 26.58
CA THR A 115 -8.33 5.13 25.42
C THR A 115 -9.80 5.33 25.76
N GLU A 116 -10.42 4.40 26.48
CA GLU A 116 -11.80 4.52 26.93
C GLU A 116 -11.99 5.69 27.90
N ILE A 117 -11.10 5.86 28.87
CA ILE A 117 -11.13 6.99 29.83
C ILE A 117 -10.98 8.32 29.11
N GLN A 118 -10.12 8.42 28.12
CA GLN A 118 -9.98 9.65 27.32
C GLN A 118 -11.23 9.96 26.51
N THR A 119 -11.85 8.94 25.94
CA THR A 119 -13.09 9.10 25.16
C THR A 119 -14.26 9.53 26.05
N GLU A 120 -14.37 9.00 27.25
CA GLU A 120 -15.38 9.42 28.21
C GLU A 120 -15.18 10.86 28.68
N LYS A 121 -13.94 11.28 28.96
CA LYS A 121 -13.62 12.66 29.31
C LYS A 121 -13.99 13.66 28.21
N VAL A 122 -13.76 13.32 26.96
CA VAL A 122 -14.15 14.16 25.84
C VAL A 122 -15.67 14.25 25.72
N LYS A 123 -16.39 13.16 25.94
CA LYS A 123 -17.87 13.16 25.92
C LYS A 123 -18.48 13.95 27.09
N SER A 124 -17.89 13.87 28.29
CA SER A 124 -18.40 14.61 29.45
C SER A 124 -18.03 16.10 29.38
N GLY A 125 -16.91 16.47 28.76
CA GLY A 125 -16.51 17.86 28.57
C GLY A 125 -17.34 18.63 27.54
N GLY A 126 -17.92 17.93 26.55
CA GLY A 126 -18.80 18.53 25.57
C GLY A 126 -20.19 18.92 26.06
N GLY A 127 -20.57 18.54 27.28
CA GLY A 127 -21.85 18.87 27.88
C GLY A 127 -21.89 20.18 28.65
N LEU A 128 -20.78 20.87 28.81
CA LEU A 128 -20.65 22.07 29.63
C LEU A 128 -20.60 23.40 28.89
N VAL A 129 -20.72 23.38 27.59
CA VAL A 129 -20.83 24.59 26.76
C VAL A 129 -22.31 24.88 26.50
N LYS A 130 -22.88 25.62 27.37
CA LYS A 130 -24.15 26.29 27.13
C LYS A 130 -23.91 27.73 26.71
#